data_dd252e4466e395380b5ffd84f339a077
#
_entry.id   dd252e4466e395380b5ffd84f339a077
#
_cell.length_a   1.000
_cell.length_b   1.000
_cell.length_c   1.000
_cell.angle_alpha   90.00
_cell.angle_beta   90.00
_cell.angle_gamma   90.00
#
_symmetry.space_group_name_H-M   'P 1'
#
loop_
_entity.id
_entity.type
_entity.pdbx_description
1 polymer ?
#
loop_
_entity_poly.entity_id
_entity_poly.type
_entity_poly.pdbx_seq_one_letter_code
_entity_poly.pdbx_strand_id
1 'polypeptide(L)'
;NMKYNTPVLEGRKEDFNEAPNMLWDAFHNFGEIGEYRVVAQTDECVVIRLENDTGEGDMILYQVFDGIFLMYNDFHMSQYHSVYQAVDTVLAVDYCREGSLTMEWDNGMYCMKKTGSICIDSSVHHKGITYLPTSHYHGITIGFVNSLAEKALEKNAAGIPINLKALRKKFCGDDRYFIIQEDETLRRLFTDLYRVPENVKFPYFRIKVLELLVCLSVMEAKDVSDGRTYFYKDKVEKTQAVQKLISENLDQNYTIESLAEQFDISQTALKDCFKSLYGKPIYTWLKEYRIRKAREYLTEQDNMSICDIAGAVGYKSQAKFGTVFKKLC
;
A
#
# COMPACT_ATOMS: atom_id res chain seq x y z
N ASN A 1 2.93 -2.44 19.70
CA ASN A 1 2.47 -1.05 19.73
C ASN A 1 3.67 -0.12 19.66
N MET A 2 4.31 0.01 18.52
CA MET A 2 5.19 1.14 18.27
C MET A 2 4.28 2.29 17.81
N LYS A 3 3.99 3.21 18.72
CA LYS A 3 3.47 4.52 18.31
C LYS A 3 4.58 5.16 17.50
N TYR A 4 4.37 5.28 16.20
CA TYR A 4 5.17 6.18 15.39
C TYR A 4 4.93 7.57 16.00
N ASN A 5 5.99 8.26 16.38
CA ASN A 5 5.92 9.68 16.65
C ASN A 5 5.57 10.36 15.33
N THR A 6 4.26 10.45 15.04
CA THR A 6 3.77 11.44 14.10
C THR A 6 4.30 12.75 14.64
N PRO A 7 5.04 13.54 13.89
CA PRO A 7 5.46 14.84 14.38
C PRO A 7 4.20 15.58 14.78
N VAL A 8 4.06 15.87 16.07
CA VAL A 8 3.03 16.77 16.58
C VAL A 8 3.40 18.14 16.03
N LEU A 9 2.91 18.43 14.83
CA LEU A 9 3.02 19.74 14.24
C LEU A 9 1.99 20.64 14.93
N GLU A 10 2.33 21.14 16.12
CA GLU A 10 1.72 22.33 16.68
C GLU A 10 2.11 23.52 15.79
N GLY A 11 1.49 23.64 14.63
CA GLY A 11 1.68 24.70 13.66
C GLY A 11 0.41 25.50 13.48
N ARG A 12 0.47 26.77 13.80
CA ARG A 12 -0.57 27.79 13.66
C ARG A 12 -1.27 27.72 12.31
N LYS A 13 -2.60 27.86 12.34
CA LYS A 13 -3.43 28.23 11.18
C LYS A 13 -3.09 29.68 10.80
N GLU A 14 -2.08 29.89 10.00
CA GLU A 14 -1.80 31.21 9.38
C GLU A 14 -1.56 30.99 7.88
N ASP A 15 -2.41 31.62 7.09
CA ASP A 15 -2.34 31.98 5.66
C ASP A 15 -1.43 31.13 4.74
N PHE A 16 -2.01 30.12 4.13
CA PHE A 16 -1.38 29.23 3.15
C PHE A 16 -1.24 29.85 1.74
N ASN A 17 -1.04 31.16 1.61
CA ASN A 17 -1.20 31.84 0.32
C ASN A 17 0.09 32.28 -0.38
N GLU A 18 1.29 32.03 0.11
CA GLU A 18 2.49 32.58 -0.55
C GLU A 18 3.73 31.67 -0.43
N ALA A 19 3.80 30.59 -1.22
CA ALA A 19 5.03 30.12 -1.88
C ALA A 19 4.67 29.08 -2.93
N PRO A 20 5.12 29.20 -4.19
CA PRO A 20 4.97 28.12 -5.16
C PRO A 20 5.93 26.98 -4.73
N ASN A 21 5.45 26.09 -3.87
CA ASN A 21 6.13 24.87 -3.52
C ASN A 21 5.89 23.88 -4.66
N MET A 22 6.94 23.58 -5.47
CA MET A 22 6.83 22.67 -6.62
C MET A 22 6.35 21.27 -6.23
N LEU A 23 6.54 20.86 -4.97
CA LEU A 23 5.95 19.65 -4.42
C LEU A 23 4.43 19.79 -4.32
N TRP A 24 3.95 20.96 -3.90
CA TRP A 24 2.53 21.28 -3.82
C TRP A 24 1.87 21.28 -5.19
N ASP A 25 2.50 21.91 -6.20
CA ASP A 25 1.95 21.94 -7.55
C ASP A 25 1.86 20.55 -8.18
N ALA A 26 2.83 19.67 -7.91
CA ALA A 26 2.80 18.28 -8.36
C ALA A 26 1.69 17.46 -7.68
N PHE A 27 1.30 17.82 -6.45
CA PHE A 27 0.26 17.16 -5.67
C PHE A 27 -0.98 18.03 -5.43
N HIS A 28 -1.04 19.23 -6.00
CA HIS A 28 -2.14 20.20 -5.82
C HIS A 28 -3.50 19.62 -6.23
N ASN A 29 -3.53 18.74 -7.22
CA ASN A 29 -4.75 18.06 -7.66
C ASN A 29 -5.29 17.03 -6.63
N PHE A 30 -4.53 16.70 -5.60
CA PHE A 30 -5.02 15.86 -4.52
C PHE A 30 -5.95 16.60 -3.55
N GLY A 31 -5.80 17.93 -3.42
CA GLY A 31 -6.50 18.73 -2.43
C GLY A 31 -7.95 19.08 -2.75
N GLU A 32 -8.40 18.87 -3.98
CA GLU A 32 -9.72 19.33 -4.46
C GLU A 32 -10.79 18.24 -4.57
N ILE A 33 -10.47 16.97 -4.29
CA ILE A 33 -11.42 15.86 -4.45
C ILE A 33 -11.76 15.26 -3.08
N GLY A 34 -12.98 15.41 -2.67
CA GLY A 34 -13.70 15.08 -1.44
C GLY A 34 -13.13 14.13 -0.37
N GLU A 35 -12.21 13.22 -0.74
CA GLU A 35 -11.59 12.28 0.19
C GLU A 35 -10.25 12.76 0.76
N TYR A 36 -9.62 13.77 0.16
CA TYR A 36 -8.28 14.24 0.49
C TYR A 36 -8.29 15.62 1.10
N ARG A 37 -7.54 15.81 2.18
CA ARG A 37 -7.29 17.15 2.74
C ARG A 37 -5.85 17.28 3.23
N VAL A 38 -5.25 18.44 2.99
CA VAL A 38 -3.97 18.81 3.60
C VAL A 38 -4.24 19.17 5.06
N VAL A 39 -3.61 18.45 5.98
CA VAL A 39 -3.77 18.66 7.44
C VAL A 39 -2.58 19.39 8.05
N ALA A 40 -1.41 19.35 7.42
CA ALA A 40 -0.25 20.12 7.82
C ALA A 40 0.68 20.33 6.61
N GLN A 41 1.38 21.47 6.60
CA GLN A 41 2.35 21.82 5.57
C GLN A 41 3.49 22.68 6.17
N THR A 42 4.72 22.37 5.72
CA THR A 42 5.93 23.18 5.94
C THR A 42 6.66 23.32 4.60
N ASP A 43 7.77 24.04 4.56
CA ASP A 43 8.60 24.15 3.35
C ASP A 43 9.14 22.79 2.86
N GLU A 44 9.24 21.81 3.75
CA GLU A 44 9.90 20.51 3.50
C GLU A 44 8.96 19.31 3.59
N CYS A 45 7.74 19.48 4.12
CA CYS A 45 6.83 18.40 4.43
C CYS A 45 5.36 18.79 4.21
N VAL A 46 4.60 17.89 3.60
CA VAL A 46 3.14 17.99 3.47
C VAL A 46 2.49 16.74 4.04
N VAL A 47 1.48 16.89 4.88
CA VAL A 47 0.67 15.80 5.40
C VAL A 47 -0.72 15.87 4.79
N ILE A 48 -1.08 14.82 4.09
CA ILE A 48 -2.38 14.67 3.43
C ILE A 48 -3.14 13.56 4.13
N ARG A 49 -4.34 13.84 4.60
CA ARG A 49 -5.26 12.86 5.14
C ARG A 49 -6.29 12.47 4.11
N LEU A 50 -6.51 11.16 3.99
CA LEU A 50 -7.62 10.55 3.27
C LEU A 50 -8.64 10.08 4.30
N GLU A 51 -9.92 10.33 4.03
CA GLU A 51 -11.02 9.88 4.88
C GLU A 51 -12.25 9.60 4.03
N ASN A 52 -12.85 8.40 4.18
CA ASN A 52 -14.09 8.01 3.53
C ASN A 52 -14.85 7.00 4.40
N ASP A 53 -16.01 6.52 3.93
CA ASP A 53 -16.86 5.57 4.65
C ASP A 53 -16.17 4.23 5.01
N THR A 54 -15.00 3.93 4.43
CA THR A 54 -14.26 2.69 4.67
C THR A 54 -13.10 2.83 5.65
N GLY A 55 -12.77 4.06 6.07
CA GLY A 55 -11.70 4.34 7.02
C GLY A 55 -10.92 5.60 6.70
N GLU A 56 -9.72 5.68 7.25
CA GLU A 56 -8.83 6.84 7.12
C GLU A 56 -7.39 6.42 6.82
N GLY A 57 -6.58 7.37 6.35
CA GLY A 57 -5.15 7.18 6.14
C GLY A 57 -4.40 8.48 5.99
N ASP A 58 -3.11 8.44 6.24
CA ASP A 58 -2.21 9.58 6.11
C ASP A 58 -1.12 9.31 5.07
N MET A 59 -0.83 10.32 4.26
CA MET A 59 0.35 10.41 3.40
C MET A 59 1.24 11.54 3.92
N ILE A 60 2.49 11.24 4.25
CA ILE A 60 3.45 12.23 4.73
C ILE A 60 4.55 12.35 3.67
N LEU A 61 4.54 13.46 2.95
CA LEU A 61 5.47 13.75 1.85
C LEU A 61 6.60 14.64 2.33
N TYR A 62 7.83 14.28 1.99
CA TYR A 62 9.04 15.07 2.21
C TYR A 62 9.69 15.39 0.86
N GLN A 63 10.01 16.66 0.62
CA GLN A 63 10.81 17.06 -0.52
C GLN A 63 12.30 16.83 -0.20
N VAL A 64 12.90 15.81 -0.85
CA VAL A 64 14.30 15.42 -0.61
C VAL A 64 15.26 16.26 -1.43
N PHE A 65 14.91 16.45 -2.73
CA PHE A 65 15.54 17.35 -3.69
C PHE A 65 14.44 17.95 -4.59
N ASP A 66 14.77 18.93 -5.39
CA ASP A 66 13.84 19.46 -6.40
C ASP A 66 13.38 18.33 -7.32
N GLY A 67 12.06 18.10 -7.39
CA GLY A 67 11.46 17.01 -8.17
C GLY A 67 11.68 15.60 -7.61
N ILE A 68 12.24 15.44 -6.42
CA ILE A 68 12.39 14.14 -5.75
C ILE A 68 11.73 14.17 -4.38
N PHE A 69 10.78 13.29 -4.17
CA PHE A 69 10.04 13.21 -2.93
C PHE A 69 10.10 11.81 -2.31
N LEU A 70 9.95 11.75 -0.99
CA LEU A 70 9.79 10.55 -0.21
C LEU A 70 8.47 10.65 0.54
N MET A 71 7.60 9.65 0.38
CA MET A 71 6.26 9.64 0.96
C MET A 71 6.07 8.40 1.82
N TYR A 72 5.69 8.60 3.08
CA TYR A 72 5.18 7.54 3.94
C TYR A 72 3.68 7.43 3.74
N ASN A 73 3.19 6.21 3.57
CA ASN A 73 1.79 5.90 3.44
C ASN A 73 1.36 5.04 4.62
N ASP A 74 0.30 5.43 5.31
CA ASP A 74 -0.30 4.71 6.42
C ASP A 74 -1.81 4.75 6.28
N PHE A 75 -2.40 3.68 5.74
CA PHE A 75 -3.82 3.59 5.45
C PHE A 75 -4.49 2.50 6.28
N HIS A 76 -5.62 2.85 6.90
CA HIS A 76 -6.51 1.98 7.67
C HIS A 76 -7.92 2.06 7.09
N MET A 77 -8.08 1.61 5.86
CA MET A 77 -9.31 1.65 5.08
C MET A 77 -9.36 0.46 4.13
N SER A 78 -10.53 0.16 3.55
CA SER A 78 -10.64 -0.95 2.59
C SER A 78 -10.46 -0.51 1.14
N GLN A 79 -10.70 0.76 0.83
CA GLN A 79 -10.51 1.33 -0.51
C GLN A 79 -10.44 2.85 -0.46
N TYR A 80 -9.86 3.43 -1.50
CA TYR A 80 -9.92 4.87 -1.76
C TYR A 80 -9.91 5.16 -3.26
N HIS A 81 -10.35 6.35 -3.65
CA HIS A 81 -10.33 6.80 -5.03
C HIS A 81 -8.99 7.50 -5.31
N SER A 82 -8.15 6.89 -6.16
CA SER A 82 -6.93 7.55 -6.61
C SER A 82 -7.27 8.63 -7.63
N VAL A 83 -6.89 9.85 -7.31
CA VAL A 83 -7.07 11.03 -8.18
C VAL A 83 -5.76 11.49 -8.79
N TYR A 84 -4.71 10.72 -8.59
CA TYR A 84 -3.39 11.06 -9.09
C TYR A 84 -3.42 11.19 -10.62
N GLN A 85 -3.05 12.36 -11.09
CA GLN A 85 -2.77 12.62 -12.50
C GLN A 85 -1.29 12.98 -12.61
N ALA A 86 -0.53 12.16 -13.31
CA ALA A 86 0.85 12.49 -13.60
C ALA A 86 0.91 13.78 -14.44
N VAL A 87 1.49 14.82 -13.89
CA VAL A 87 1.71 16.11 -14.58
C VAL A 87 2.92 16.01 -15.52
N ASP A 88 3.84 15.08 -15.24
CA ASP A 88 5.03 14.75 -16.04
C ASP A 88 5.33 13.26 -15.86
N THR A 89 6.25 12.75 -16.65
CA THR A 89 6.73 11.38 -16.50
C THR A 89 7.44 11.21 -15.16
N VAL A 90 6.78 10.49 -14.25
CA VAL A 90 7.31 10.16 -12.93
C VAL A 90 7.91 8.75 -12.98
N LEU A 91 9.04 8.54 -12.33
CA LEU A 91 9.51 7.23 -11.92
C LEU A 91 9.18 7.09 -10.44
N ALA A 92 8.44 6.07 -10.06
CA ALA A 92 8.11 5.78 -8.67
C ALA A 92 8.72 4.44 -8.24
N VAL A 93 9.22 4.40 -7.01
CA VAL A 93 9.69 3.18 -6.35
C VAL A 93 8.93 3.04 -5.04
N ASP A 94 8.05 2.06 -4.98
CA ASP A 94 7.19 1.79 -3.85
C ASP A 94 7.65 0.57 -3.08
N TYR A 95 7.80 0.68 -1.78
CA TYR A 95 8.02 -0.44 -0.88
C TYR A 95 6.79 -0.69 -0.02
N CYS A 96 6.22 -1.88 -0.12
CA CYS A 96 5.14 -2.32 0.76
C CYS A 96 5.72 -2.99 2.01
N ARG A 97 5.65 -2.32 3.15
CA ARG A 97 6.12 -2.86 4.43
C ARG A 97 5.13 -3.84 5.03
N GLU A 98 3.86 -3.46 5.07
CA GLU A 98 2.77 -4.24 5.68
C GLU A 98 1.48 -4.06 4.87
N GLY A 99 0.64 -5.08 4.87
CA GLY A 99 -0.63 -5.06 4.14
C GLY A 99 -0.50 -5.42 2.67
N SER A 100 -1.46 -4.98 1.90
CA SER A 100 -1.47 -5.13 0.44
C SER A 100 -2.32 -4.05 -0.21
N LEU A 101 -1.98 -3.71 -1.44
CA LEU A 101 -2.65 -2.71 -2.23
C LEU A 101 -2.88 -3.27 -3.64
N THR A 102 -4.09 -3.11 -4.15
CA THR A 102 -4.49 -3.58 -5.49
C THR A 102 -5.08 -2.42 -6.27
N MET A 103 -4.51 -2.16 -7.44
CA MET A 103 -4.94 -1.08 -8.33
C MET A 103 -5.38 -1.64 -9.67
N GLU A 104 -6.42 -1.06 -10.25
CA GLU A 104 -6.84 -1.33 -11.63
C GLU A 104 -5.96 -0.55 -12.61
N TRP A 105 -5.55 -1.21 -13.68
CA TRP A 105 -4.85 -0.62 -14.81
C TRP A 105 -5.78 -0.38 -15.99
N ASP A 106 -5.44 0.55 -16.86
CA ASP A 106 -6.25 0.91 -18.04
C ASP A 106 -6.54 -0.26 -18.98
N ASN A 107 -5.77 -1.34 -18.90
CA ASN A 107 -5.97 -2.58 -19.68
C ASN A 107 -6.92 -3.59 -19.01
N GLY A 108 -7.60 -3.22 -17.91
CA GLY A 108 -8.49 -4.12 -17.16
C GLY A 108 -7.77 -5.20 -16.36
N MET A 109 -6.47 -5.04 -16.12
CA MET A 109 -5.69 -5.91 -15.24
C MET A 109 -5.49 -5.24 -13.89
N TYR A 110 -5.33 -6.05 -12.85
CA TYR A 110 -5.01 -5.56 -11.52
C TYR A 110 -3.55 -5.79 -11.19
N CYS A 111 -2.89 -4.71 -10.76
CA CYS A 111 -1.57 -4.76 -10.14
C CYS A 111 -1.71 -4.92 -8.63
N MET A 112 -0.89 -5.77 -8.05
CA MET A 112 -0.92 -6.01 -6.62
C MET A 112 0.46 -5.77 -6.00
N LYS A 113 0.50 -4.86 -5.02
CA LYS A 113 1.66 -4.64 -4.13
C LYS A 113 1.43 -5.43 -2.85
N LYS A 114 2.38 -6.29 -2.48
CA LYS A 114 2.30 -7.18 -1.29
C LYS A 114 3.39 -6.83 -0.29
N THR A 115 3.17 -7.22 0.95
CA THR A 115 4.19 -7.11 2.00
C THR A 115 5.55 -7.64 1.53
N GLY A 116 6.59 -6.83 1.68
CA GLY A 116 7.97 -7.12 1.29
C GLY A 116 8.29 -6.85 -0.17
N SER A 117 7.30 -6.56 -1.04
CA SER A 117 7.57 -6.24 -2.44
C SER A 117 8.01 -4.79 -2.64
N ILE A 118 8.86 -4.58 -3.63
CA ILE A 118 9.23 -3.27 -4.16
C ILE A 118 8.68 -3.19 -5.58
N CYS A 119 7.87 -2.18 -5.85
CA CYS A 119 7.27 -1.94 -7.15
C CYS A 119 7.93 -0.71 -7.77
N ILE A 120 8.34 -0.82 -9.03
CA ILE A 120 8.87 0.30 -9.82
C ILE A 120 7.91 0.52 -10.96
N ASP A 121 7.36 1.72 -11.06
CA ASP A 121 6.42 2.10 -12.11
C ASP A 121 6.63 3.54 -12.61
N SER A 122 5.97 3.86 -13.70
CA SER A 122 6.00 5.22 -14.27
C SER A 122 4.89 6.11 -13.72
N SER A 123 4.07 5.61 -12.80
CA SER A 123 2.93 6.31 -12.16
C SER A 123 1.93 6.97 -13.13
N VAL A 124 1.94 6.59 -14.39
CA VAL A 124 1.09 7.22 -15.44
C VAL A 124 -0.36 6.73 -15.36
N HIS A 125 -0.62 5.59 -14.70
CA HIS A 125 -1.88 4.86 -14.79
C HIS A 125 -2.64 4.71 -13.47
N HIS A 126 -2.45 5.61 -12.52
CA HIS A 126 -3.06 5.54 -11.18
C HIS A 126 -4.42 6.25 -11.12
N LYS A 127 -5.38 5.83 -11.96
CA LYS A 127 -6.76 6.34 -11.88
C LYS A 127 -7.71 5.26 -11.40
N GLY A 128 -8.72 5.68 -10.60
CA GLY A 128 -9.79 4.80 -10.18
C GLY A 128 -9.65 4.29 -8.75
N ILE A 129 -10.33 3.19 -8.46
CA ILE A 129 -10.40 2.66 -7.10
C ILE A 129 -9.15 1.83 -6.80
N THR A 130 -8.50 2.19 -5.70
CA THR A 130 -7.44 1.40 -5.09
C THR A 130 -8.04 0.61 -3.93
N TYR A 131 -7.87 -0.70 -3.96
CA TYR A 131 -8.36 -1.60 -2.91
C TYR A 131 -7.24 -1.97 -1.95
N LEU A 132 -7.56 -2.00 -0.66
CA LEU A 132 -6.69 -2.50 0.39
C LEU A 132 -7.31 -3.78 0.98
N PRO A 133 -7.02 -4.96 0.40
CA PRO A 133 -7.70 -6.21 0.76
C PRO A 133 -7.55 -6.61 2.24
N THR A 134 -6.50 -6.12 2.90
CA THR A 134 -6.24 -6.35 4.32
C THR A 134 -6.75 -5.21 5.21
N SER A 135 -7.45 -4.22 4.65
CA SER A 135 -7.93 -3.00 5.30
C SER A 135 -6.82 -2.19 5.98
N HIS A 136 -5.58 -2.42 5.61
CA HIS A 136 -4.44 -1.59 6.00
C HIS A 136 -3.31 -1.70 4.96
N TYR A 137 -2.51 -0.64 4.87
CA TYR A 137 -1.32 -0.58 4.03
C TYR A 137 -0.32 0.38 4.66
N HIS A 138 0.90 -0.12 4.90
CA HIS A 138 2.04 0.70 5.30
C HIS A 138 3.12 0.58 4.24
N GLY A 139 3.58 1.70 3.72
CA GLY A 139 4.59 1.70 2.67
C GLY A 139 5.36 3.00 2.57
N ILE A 140 6.40 2.98 1.75
CA ILE A 140 7.17 4.16 1.38
C ILE A 140 7.17 4.24 -0.14
N THR A 141 6.87 5.42 -0.67
CA THR A 141 7.04 5.75 -2.08
C THR A 141 8.18 6.76 -2.22
N ILE A 142 9.13 6.50 -3.12
CA ILE A 142 10.13 7.48 -3.55
C ILE A 142 9.84 7.80 -5.01
N GLY A 143 9.49 9.06 -5.28
CA GLY A 143 9.10 9.52 -6.61
C GLY A 143 10.07 10.53 -7.19
N PHE A 144 10.27 10.45 -8.51
CA PHE A 144 11.17 11.26 -9.30
C PHE A 144 10.40 11.91 -10.46
N VAL A 145 10.19 13.21 -10.39
CA VAL A 145 9.58 14.00 -11.48
C VAL A 145 10.70 14.30 -12.48
N ASN A 146 10.72 13.59 -13.61
CA ASN A 146 11.90 13.43 -14.47
C ASN A 146 12.67 14.72 -14.80
N SER A 147 12.00 15.75 -15.29
CA SER A 147 12.66 16.98 -15.73
C SER A 147 13.36 17.75 -14.59
N LEU A 148 12.75 17.73 -13.40
CA LEU A 148 13.26 18.41 -12.21
C LEU A 148 14.29 17.55 -11.50
N ALA A 149 14.00 16.26 -11.33
CA ALA A 149 14.86 15.30 -10.65
C ALA A 149 16.21 15.15 -11.37
N GLU A 150 16.24 15.13 -12.71
CA GLU A 150 17.49 15.08 -13.49
C GLU A 150 18.40 16.28 -13.15
N LYS A 151 17.86 17.49 -13.19
CA LYS A 151 18.60 18.71 -12.85
C LYS A 151 19.10 18.72 -11.40
N ALA A 152 18.26 18.25 -10.49
CA ALA A 152 18.62 18.16 -9.06
C ALA A 152 19.76 17.15 -8.83
N LEU A 153 19.74 16.01 -9.51
CA LEU A 153 20.79 14.99 -9.43
C LEU A 153 22.09 15.45 -10.05
N GLU A 154 22.07 16.13 -11.20
CA GLU A 154 23.25 16.73 -11.80
C GLU A 154 23.97 17.69 -10.83
N LYS A 155 23.20 18.49 -10.09
CA LYS A 155 23.73 19.46 -9.11
C LYS A 155 24.23 18.78 -7.82
N ASN A 156 23.51 17.81 -7.29
CA ASN A 156 23.71 17.29 -5.93
C ASN A 156 24.40 15.92 -5.88
N ALA A 157 24.50 15.21 -7.02
CA ALA A 157 25.10 13.88 -7.14
C ALA A 157 26.23 13.85 -8.17
N ALA A 158 26.97 14.95 -8.32
CA ALA A 158 28.07 15.05 -9.28
C ALA A 158 29.08 13.91 -9.06
N GLY A 159 29.43 13.19 -10.15
CA GLY A 159 30.35 12.04 -10.11
C GLY A 159 29.66 10.69 -9.82
N ILE A 160 28.38 10.65 -9.50
CA ILE A 160 27.62 9.40 -9.41
C ILE A 160 26.90 9.19 -10.75
N PRO A 161 27.15 8.06 -11.47
CA PRO A 161 26.60 7.84 -12.80
C PRO A 161 25.12 7.40 -12.73
N ILE A 162 24.23 8.32 -12.38
CA ILE A 162 22.78 8.08 -12.32
C ILE A 162 22.13 8.64 -13.59
N ASN A 163 21.31 7.82 -14.25
CA ASN A 163 20.52 8.22 -15.40
C ASN A 163 19.07 7.75 -15.25
N LEU A 164 18.19 8.67 -14.86
CA LEU A 164 16.76 8.36 -14.61
C LEU A 164 16.03 7.85 -15.87
N LYS A 165 16.36 8.37 -17.06
CA LYS A 165 15.77 7.89 -18.32
C LYS A 165 16.16 6.44 -18.60
N ALA A 166 17.44 6.09 -18.34
CA ALA A 166 17.90 4.72 -18.49
C ALA A 166 17.22 3.78 -17.47
N LEU A 167 17.07 4.20 -16.21
CA LEU A 167 16.35 3.45 -15.18
C LEU A 167 14.88 3.24 -15.55
N ARG A 168 14.22 4.29 -16.00
CA ARG A 168 12.83 4.19 -16.46
C ARG A 168 12.69 3.24 -17.64
N LYS A 169 13.53 3.35 -18.66
CA LYS A 169 13.55 2.42 -19.80
C LYS A 169 13.79 0.98 -19.35
N LYS A 170 14.69 0.79 -18.38
CA LYS A 170 15.08 -0.52 -17.85
C LYS A 170 13.93 -1.22 -17.11
N PHE A 171 13.20 -0.50 -16.25
CA PHE A 171 12.19 -1.08 -15.38
C PHE A 171 10.74 -0.85 -15.86
N CYS A 172 10.48 0.25 -16.57
CA CYS A 172 9.15 0.65 -16.99
C CYS A 172 8.96 0.68 -18.51
N GLY A 173 9.86 0.04 -19.28
CA GLY A 173 9.74 -0.03 -20.73
C GLY A 173 8.38 -0.62 -21.13
N ASP A 174 7.73 -0.05 -22.18
CA ASP A 174 6.37 -0.39 -22.64
C ASP A 174 5.28 -0.16 -21.57
N ASP A 175 5.41 0.89 -20.75
CA ASP A 175 4.47 1.29 -19.69
C ASP A 175 4.12 0.15 -18.72
N ARG A 176 5.09 -0.71 -18.47
CA ARG A 176 4.96 -1.80 -17.50
C ARG A 176 5.43 -1.35 -16.13
N TYR A 177 4.90 -1.97 -15.07
CA TYR A 177 5.49 -1.89 -13.76
C TYR A 177 6.36 -3.13 -13.50
N PHE A 178 7.35 -2.96 -12.65
CA PHE A 178 8.32 -3.99 -12.33
C PHE A 178 8.25 -4.31 -10.84
N ILE A 179 8.17 -5.58 -10.47
CA ILE A 179 8.12 -6.01 -9.07
C ILE A 179 9.39 -6.74 -8.71
N ILE A 180 10.08 -6.25 -7.70
CA ILE A 180 11.21 -6.90 -7.05
C ILE A 180 10.67 -7.58 -5.79
N GLN A 181 10.85 -8.90 -5.69
CA GLN A 181 10.56 -9.67 -4.49
C GLN A 181 11.86 -10.10 -3.85
N GLU A 182 11.94 -9.98 -2.51
CA GLU A 182 13.04 -10.56 -1.71
C GLU A 182 14.45 -10.03 -2.00
N ASP A 183 14.60 -8.77 -2.43
CA ASP A 183 15.92 -8.13 -2.45
C ASP A 183 16.28 -7.59 -1.06
N GLU A 184 17.27 -8.22 -0.40
CA GLU A 184 17.65 -7.89 0.96
C GLU A 184 18.30 -6.50 1.07
N THR A 185 19.06 -6.06 0.05
CA THR A 185 19.72 -4.76 0.04
C THR A 185 18.69 -3.63 -0.01
N LEU A 186 17.76 -3.72 -0.95
CA LEU A 186 16.68 -2.73 -1.07
C LEU A 186 15.74 -2.78 0.13
N ARG A 187 15.40 -3.98 0.63
CA ARG A 187 14.57 -4.15 1.82
C ARG A 187 15.20 -3.47 3.05
N ARG A 188 16.52 -3.62 3.24
CA ARG A 188 17.25 -2.96 4.32
C ARG A 188 17.21 -1.44 4.14
N LEU A 189 17.46 -0.93 2.95
CA LEU A 189 17.41 0.50 2.64
C LEU A 189 16.07 1.12 3.07
N PHE A 190 14.94 0.51 2.67
CA PHE A 190 13.62 0.99 3.05
C PHE A 190 13.31 0.80 4.54
N THR A 191 13.79 -0.29 5.15
CA THR A 191 13.61 -0.51 6.60
C THR A 191 14.33 0.55 7.43
N ASP A 192 15.51 0.98 7.00
CA ASP A 192 16.28 2.02 7.65
C ASP A 192 15.54 3.37 7.65
N LEU A 193 14.78 3.68 6.59
CA LEU A 193 13.99 4.90 6.49
C LEU A 193 12.92 5.03 7.59
N TYR A 194 12.45 3.93 8.19
CA TYR A 194 11.52 3.96 9.32
C TYR A 194 12.18 4.24 10.68
N ARG A 195 13.51 4.31 10.74
CA ARG A 195 14.27 4.45 11.99
C ARG A 195 15.13 5.70 12.04
N VAL A 196 14.85 6.67 11.16
CA VAL A 196 15.67 7.89 11.04
C VAL A 196 15.41 8.82 12.21
N PRO A 197 16.45 9.26 12.94
CA PRO A 197 16.31 10.29 13.97
C PRO A 197 15.93 11.64 13.34
N GLU A 198 15.04 12.39 14.00
CA GLU A 198 14.51 13.68 13.50
C GLU A 198 15.62 14.68 13.15
N ASN A 199 16.65 14.79 13.98
CA ASN A 199 17.73 15.77 13.81
C ASN A 199 18.63 15.54 12.59
N VAL A 200 18.54 14.37 11.93
CA VAL A 200 19.33 14.04 10.73
C VAL A 200 18.44 13.57 9.57
N LYS A 201 17.13 13.79 9.66
CA LYS A 201 16.14 13.26 8.74
C LYS A 201 16.47 13.58 7.28
N PHE A 202 16.60 14.86 6.93
CA PHE A 202 16.81 15.26 5.54
C PHE A 202 18.16 14.83 4.95
N PRO A 203 19.30 15.03 5.63
CA PRO A 203 20.57 14.48 5.15
C PRO A 203 20.50 12.96 4.92
N TYR A 204 19.81 12.24 5.82
CA TYR A 204 19.67 10.79 5.71
C TYR A 204 18.79 10.40 4.52
N PHE A 205 17.66 11.06 4.30
CA PHE A 205 16.81 10.84 3.13
C PHE A 205 17.57 11.06 1.83
N ARG A 206 18.37 12.10 1.73
CA ARG A 206 19.22 12.39 0.56
C ARG A 206 20.19 11.25 0.27
N ILE A 207 20.88 10.76 1.29
CA ILE A 207 21.81 9.63 1.17
C ILE A 207 21.05 8.38 0.70
N LYS A 208 19.91 8.06 1.31
CA LYS A 208 19.12 6.85 0.99
C LYS A 208 18.51 6.90 -0.42
N VAL A 209 18.10 8.06 -0.89
CA VAL A 209 17.64 8.25 -2.28
C VAL A 209 18.79 8.00 -3.27
N LEU A 210 19.97 8.53 -3.01
CA LEU A 210 21.14 8.28 -3.87
C LEU A 210 21.59 6.81 -3.83
N GLU A 211 21.59 6.18 -2.64
CA GLU A 211 21.85 4.75 -2.47
C GLU A 211 20.88 3.91 -3.28
N LEU A 212 19.55 4.21 -3.22
CA LEU A 212 18.54 3.55 -4.03
C LEU A 212 18.86 3.61 -5.53
N LEU A 213 19.15 4.81 -6.03
CA LEU A 213 19.42 5.00 -7.44
C LEU A 213 20.68 4.26 -7.90
N VAL A 214 21.73 4.22 -7.07
CA VAL A 214 22.94 3.43 -7.34
C VAL A 214 22.62 1.93 -7.37
N CYS A 215 21.88 1.41 -6.39
CA CYS A 215 21.48 0.01 -6.37
C CYS A 215 20.66 -0.36 -7.62
N LEU A 216 19.70 0.47 -8.00
CA LEU A 216 18.89 0.25 -9.21
C LEU A 216 19.70 0.35 -10.49
N SER A 217 20.76 1.17 -10.53
CA SER A 217 21.59 1.33 -11.72
C SER A 217 22.39 0.07 -12.05
N VAL A 218 22.88 -0.64 -11.04
CA VAL A 218 23.69 -1.86 -11.19
C VAL A 218 22.88 -3.14 -11.27
N MET A 219 21.63 -3.12 -10.79
CA MET A 219 20.71 -4.27 -10.82
C MET A 219 20.35 -4.62 -12.28
N GLU A 220 20.40 -5.89 -12.66
CA GLU A 220 19.90 -6.34 -13.96
C GLU A 220 18.42 -6.72 -13.86
N ALA A 221 17.58 -6.20 -14.78
CA ALA A 221 16.13 -6.48 -14.79
C ALA A 221 15.80 -7.97 -15.00
N LYS A 222 16.72 -8.76 -15.56
CA LYS A 222 16.57 -10.24 -15.74
C LYS A 222 16.89 -11.03 -14.48
N ASP A 223 17.64 -10.48 -13.54
CA ASP A 223 18.07 -11.18 -12.32
C ASP A 223 16.93 -11.20 -11.28
N VAL A 224 15.87 -10.47 -11.55
CA VAL A 224 14.70 -10.40 -10.69
C VAL A 224 13.62 -11.27 -11.28
N SER A 225 13.18 -12.26 -10.51
CA SER A 225 12.02 -13.06 -10.89
C SER A 225 10.83 -12.13 -11.15
N ASP A 226 10.19 -12.28 -12.30
CA ASP A 226 9.00 -11.51 -12.66
C ASP A 226 7.89 -11.86 -11.67
N GLY A 227 7.92 -11.22 -10.52
CA GLY A 227 6.96 -11.40 -9.43
C GLY A 227 5.57 -10.82 -9.73
N ARG A 228 5.35 -10.43 -11.01
CA ARG A 228 4.08 -9.87 -11.44
C ARG A 228 2.97 -10.89 -11.27
N THR A 229 2.09 -10.63 -10.34
CA THR A 229 0.85 -11.37 -10.23
C THR A 229 -0.24 -10.49 -10.83
N TYR A 230 -0.50 -10.67 -12.13
CA TYR A 230 -1.63 -10.06 -12.79
C TYR A 230 -2.84 -10.95 -12.63
N PHE A 231 -3.94 -10.34 -12.23
CA PHE A 231 -5.23 -10.99 -12.32
C PHE A 231 -6.13 -10.17 -13.24
N TYR A 232 -6.88 -10.85 -14.10
CA TYR A 232 -7.96 -10.21 -14.83
C TYR A 232 -8.99 -9.68 -13.84
N LYS A 233 -9.55 -8.51 -14.14
CA LYS A 233 -10.56 -7.82 -13.34
C LYS A 233 -11.65 -8.76 -12.84
N ASP A 234 -12.24 -9.54 -13.75
CA ASP A 234 -13.27 -10.53 -13.44
C ASP A 234 -12.86 -11.48 -12.29
N LYS A 235 -11.63 -12.01 -12.29
CA LYS A 235 -11.14 -12.90 -11.21
C LYS A 235 -11.00 -12.20 -9.87
N VAL A 236 -10.55 -10.95 -9.90
CA VAL A 236 -10.40 -10.14 -8.66
C VAL A 236 -11.78 -9.82 -8.09
N GLU A 237 -12.71 -9.33 -8.91
CA GLU A 237 -14.07 -8.99 -8.51
C GLU A 237 -14.82 -10.22 -7.94
N LYS A 238 -14.74 -11.38 -8.63
CA LYS A 238 -15.30 -12.64 -8.14
C LYS A 238 -14.69 -13.07 -6.80
N THR A 239 -13.39 -12.92 -6.65
CA THR A 239 -12.69 -13.26 -5.39
C THR A 239 -13.06 -12.31 -4.24
N GLN A 240 -13.23 -11.02 -4.53
CA GLN A 240 -13.72 -10.05 -3.55
C GLN A 240 -15.19 -10.35 -3.16
N ALA A 241 -16.03 -10.73 -4.11
CA ALA A 241 -17.40 -11.13 -3.82
C ALA A 241 -17.46 -12.41 -2.96
N VAL A 242 -16.55 -13.36 -3.18
CA VAL A 242 -16.38 -14.54 -2.28
C VAL A 242 -16.00 -14.09 -0.88
N GLN A 243 -15.04 -13.20 -0.74
CA GLN A 243 -14.59 -12.70 0.57
C GLN A 243 -15.75 -11.98 1.29
N LYS A 244 -16.50 -11.15 0.59
CA LYS A 244 -17.69 -10.46 1.13
C LYS A 244 -18.72 -11.48 1.63
N LEU A 245 -19.08 -12.46 0.81
CA LEU A 245 -20.04 -13.52 1.18
C LEU A 245 -19.61 -14.24 2.47
N ILE A 246 -18.38 -14.72 2.57
CA ILE A 246 -17.91 -15.48 3.73
C ILE A 246 -17.71 -14.63 4.98
N SER A 247 -17.50 -13.31 4.84
CA SER A 247 -17.38 -12.37 5.96
C SER A 247 -18.72 -11.94 6.53
N GLU A 248 -19.75 -11.86 5.69
CA GLU A 248 -21.13 -11.49 6.08
C GLU A 248 -21.91 -12.69 6.66
N ASN A 249 -21.50 -13.93 6.36
CA ASN A 249 -22.21 -15.15 6.78
C ASN A 249 -21.26 -16.12 7.49
N LEU A 250 -20.77 -15.71 8.66
CA LEU A 250 -19.73 -16.43 9.41
C LEU A 250 -20.19 -17.78 9.96
N ASP A 251 -21.49 -17.97 10.20
CA ASP A 251 -22.10 -19.21 10.69
C ASP A 251 -22.16 -20.32 9.64
N GLN A 252 -22.04 -19.95 8.37
CA GLN A 252 -22.12 -20.88 7.25
C GLN A 252 -20.82 -21.68 7.03
N ASN A 253 -20.97 -22.89 6.48
CA ASN A 253 -19.83 -23.72 6.06
C ASN A 253 -19.69 -23.68 4.54
N TYR A 254 -18.55 -23.24 4.09
CA TYR A 254 -18.22 -23.17 2.67
C TYR A 254 -17.15 -24.18 2.29
N THR A 255 -17.28 -24.77 1.11
CA THR A 255 -16.18 -25.50 0.46
C THR A 255 -15.59 -24.64 -0.65
N ILE A 256 -14.32 -24.88 -0.99
CA ILE A 256 -13.71 -24.18 -2.14
C ILE A 256 -14.48 -24.49 -3.43
N GLU A 257 -14.97 -25.71 -3.55
CA GLU A 257 -15.76 -26.18 -4.69
C GLU A 257 -17.07 -25.40 -4.81
N SER A 258 -17.87 -25.31 -3.72
CA SER A 258 -19.13 -24.57 -3.73
C SER A 258 -18.94 -23.09 -4.00
N LEU A 259 -17.88 -22.45 -3.45
CA LEU A 259 -17.57 -21.06 -3.71
C LEU A 259 -17.13 -20.87 -5.19
N ALA A 260 -16.30 -21.76 -5.70
CA ALA A 260 -15.83 -21.68 -7.07
C ALA A 260 -16.97 -21.83 -8.09
N GLU A 261 -17.91 -22.77 -7.83
CA GLU A 261 -19.11 -22.96 -8.63
C GLU A 261 -20.04 -21.77 -8.57
N GLN A 262 -20.35 -21.27 -7.35
CA GLN A 262 -21.28 -20.16 -7.14
C GLN A 262 -20.82 -18.87 -7.85
N PHE A 263 -19.52 -18.61 -7.91
CA PHE A 263 -18.95 -17.41 -8.51
C PHE A 263 -18.35 -17.63 -9.90
N ASP A 264 -18.59 -18.79 -10.51
CA ASP A 264 -18.07 -19.11 -11.85
C ASP A 264 -16.57 -18.80 -12.00
N ILE A 265 -15.76 -19.35 -11.10
CA ILE A 265 -14.30 -19.23 -11.08
C ILE A 265 -13.68 -20.62 -10.83
N SER A 266 -12.57 -20.95 -11.48
CA SER A 266 -11.92 -22.23 -11.17
C SER A 266 -11.36 -22.25 -9.74
N GLN A 267 -11.38 -23.41 -9.08
CA GLN A 267 -10.86 -23.58 -7.72
C GLN A 267 -9.41 -23.10 -7.57
N THR A 268 -8.57 -23.38 -8.58
CA THR A 268 -7.17 -22.96 -8.60
C THR A 268 -7.07 -21.44 -8.68
N ALA A 269 -7.78 -20.81 -9.62
CA ALA A 269 -7.79 -19.36 -9.76
C ALA A 269 -8.32 -18.65 -8.50
N LEU A 270 -9.37 -19.19 -7.87
CA LEU A 270 -9.90 -18.66 -6.61
C LEU A 270 -8.87 -18.75 -5.48
N LYS A 271 -8.21 -19.90 -5.29
CA LYS A 271 -7.19 -20.08 -4.25
C LYS A 271 -6.02 -19.13 -4.44
N ASP A 272 -5.51 -19.02 -5.66
CA ASP A 272 -4.33 -18.19 -5.98
C ASP A 272 -4.66 -16.72 -5.87
N CYS A 273 -5.79 -16.28 -6.42
CA CYS A 273 -6.24 -14.91 -6.35
C CYS A 273 -6.53 -14.50 -4.88
N PHE A 274 -7.26 -15.34 -4.13
CA PHE A 274 -7.57 -15.06 -2.73
C PHE A 274 -6.30 -14.97 -1.86
N LYS A 275 -5.39 -15.95 -2.01
CA LYS A 275 -4.10 -15.90 -1.28
C LYS A 275 -3.29 -14.68 -1.67
N SER A 276 -3.34 -14.28 -2.93
CA SER A 276 -2.66 -13.08 -3.39
C SER A 276 -3.27 -11.81 -2.81
N LEU A 277 -4.61 -11.66 -2.84
CA LEU A 277 -5.31 -10.48 -2.32
C LEU A 277 -5.19 -10.35 -0.80
N TYR A 278 -5.41 -11.44 -0.06
CA TYR A 278 -5.56 -11.43 1.40
C TYR A 278 -4.36 -12.02 2.14
N GLY A 279 -3.29 -12.37 1.45
CA GLY A 279 -2.04 -12.87 2.02
C GLY A 279 -2.11 -14.31 2.58
N LYS A 280 -3.30 -14.92 2.67
CA LYS A 280 -3.55 -16.20 3.31
C LYS A 280 -4.55 -17.06 2.53
N PRO A 281 -4.48 -18.39 2.63
CA PRO A 281 -5.52 -19.26 2.10
C PRO A 281 -6.89 -18.95 2.72
N ILE A 282 -7.97 -19.15 1.96
CA ILE A 282 -9.37 -18.83 2.33
C ILE A 282 -9.73 -19.34 3.74
N TYR A 283 -9.46 -20.60 4.06
CA TYR A 283 -9.81 -21.16 5.37
C TYR A 283 -8.99 -20.59 6.52
N THR A 284 -7.73 -20.24 6.28
CA THR A 284 -6.88 -19.60 7.29
C THR A 284 -7.39 -18.19 7.55
N TRP A 285 -7.69 -17.45 6.49
CA TRP A 285 -8.25 -16.11 6.57
C TRP A 285 -9.59 -16.10 7.31
N LEU A 286 -10.53 -16.98 6.91
CA LEU A 286 -11.86 -17.08 7.52
C LEU A 286 -11.79 -17.43 9.01
N LYS A 287 -10.88 -18.36 9.38
CA LYS A 287 -10.67 -18.74 10.78
C LYS A 287 -10.21 -17.54 11.63
N GLU A 288 -9.25 -16.78 11.14
CA GLU A 288 -8.73 -15.59 11.86
C GLU A 288 -9.78 -14.48 11.91
N TYR A 289 -10.53 -14.29 10.83
CA TYR A 289 -11.63 -13.32 10.76
C TYR A 289 -12.72 -13.64 11.78
N ARG A 290 -13.13 -14.90 11.90
CA ARG A 290 -14.09 -15.38 12.90
C ARG A 290 -13.62 -15.07 14.33
N ILE A 291 -12.35 -15.29 14.64
CA ILE A 291 -11.80 -14.99 15.97
C ILE A 291 -11.75 -13.50 16.24
N ARG A 292 -11.39 -12.69 15.23
CA ARG A 292 -11.42 -11.23 15.36
C ARG A 292 -12.84 -10.73 15.65
N LYS A 293 -13.84 -11.20 14.91
CA LYS A 293 -15.26 -10.86 15.14
C LYS A 293 -15.74 -11.34 16.52
N ALA A 294 -15.31 -12.49 16.96
CA ALA A 294 -15.62 -12.95 18.32
C ALA A 294 -15.05 -12.02 19.40
N ARG A 295 -13.87 -11.45 19.19
CA ARG A 295 -13.29 -10.46 20.11
C ARG A 295 -14.13 -9.17 20.14
N GLU A 296 -14.56 -8.69 18.97
CA GLU A 296 -15.44 -7.53 18.88
C GLU A 296 -16.74 -7.78 19.68
N TYR A 297 -17.40 -8.93 19.48
CA TYR A 297 -18.61 -9.29 20.25
C TYR A 297 -18.37 -9.39 21.76
N LEU A 298 -17.22 -9.88 22.19
CA LEU A 298 -16.86 -9.96 23.61
C LEU A 298 -16.63 -8.59 24.25
N THR A 299 -16.27 -7.57 23.46
CA THR A 299 -16.01 -6.21 23.98
C THR A 299 -17.19 -5.27 23.85
N GLU A 300 -18.08 -5.50 22.88
CA GLU A 300 -19.16 -4.57 22.54
C GLU A 300 -20.55 -5.03 23.02
N GLN A 301 -20.72 -6.32 23.32
CA GLN A 301 -22.02 -6.90 23.64
C GLN A 301 -22.02 -7.62 24.99
N ASP A 302 -22.33 -6.88 26.06
CA ASP A 302 -22.41 -7.39 27.44
C ASP A 302 -23.43 -8.53 27.66
N ASN A 303 -24.31 -8.79 26.70
CA ASN A 303 -25.47 -9.72 26.86
C ASN A 303 -25.34 -11.04 26.09
N MET A 304 -24.26 -11.27 25.32
CA MET A 304 -24.08 -12.53 24.59
C MET A 304 -23.29 -13.55 25.43
N SER A 305 -23.82 -14.77 25.55
CA SER A 305 -23.05 -15.86 26.15
C SER A 305 -21.90 -16.28 25.22
N ILE A 306 -20.84 -16.90 25.79
CA ILE A 306 -19.72 -17.45 24.99
C ILE A 306 -20.23 -18.50 23.98
N CYS A 307 -21.31 -19.20 24.31
CA CYS A 307 -21.93 -20.17 23.42
C CYS A 307 -22.60 -19.48 22.20
N ASP A 308 -23.30 -18.39 22.44
CA ASP A 308 -23.94 -17.59 21.37
C ASP A 308 -22.90 -16.95 20.45
N ILE A 309 -21.85 -16.37 21.03
CA ILE A 309 -20.71 -15.83 20.26
C ILE A 309 -20.06 -16.91 19.41
N ALA A 310 -19.77 -18.09 19.99
CA ALA A 310 -19.22 -19.21 19.25
C ALA A 310 -20.10 -19.61 18.07
N GLY A 311 -21.43 -19.67 18.28
CA GLY A 311 -22.42 -19.94 17.25
C GLY A 311 -22.42 -18.88 16.15
N ALA A 312 -22.51 -17.60 16.53
CA ALA A 312 -22.54 -16.46 15.61
C ALA A 312 -21.30 -16.37 14.71
N VAL A 313 -20.13 -16.82 15.19
CA VAL A 313 -18.92 -16.88 14.39
C VAL A 313 -18.65 -18.27 13.78
N GLY A 314 -19.65 -19.14 13.71
CA GLY A 314 -19.63 -20.39 12.95
C GLY A 314 -18.95 -21.59 13.61
N TYR A 315 -18.84 -21.61 14.95
CA TYR A 315 -18.36 -22.76 15.70
C TYR A 315 -19.51 -23.55 16.30
N LYS A 316 -19.65 -24.81 15.90
CA LYS A 316 -20.68 -25.74 16.43
C LYS A 316 -20.40 -26.21 17.88
N SER A 317 -19.22 -25.94 18.42
CA SER A 317 -18.79 -26.38 19.73
C SER A 317 -17.98 -25.30 20.45
N GLN A 318 -18.41 -24.92 21.63
CA GLN A 318 -17.72 -23.98 22.50
C GLN A 318 -16.30 -24.43 22.85
N ALA A 319 -16.08 -25.74 23.04
CA ALA A 319 -14.75 -26.29 23.33
C ALA A 319 -13.78 -26.09 22.15
N LYS A 320 -14.26 -26.33 20.91
CA LYS A 320 -13.49 -26.08 19.68
C LYS A 320 -13.20 -24.59 19.49
N PHE A 321 -14.20 -23.73 19.74
CA PHE A 321 -14.03 -22.28 19.74
C PHE A 321 -12.96 -21.84 20.74
N GLY A 322 -13.07 -22.26 22.01
CA GLY A 322 -12.11 -21.90 23.06
C GLY A 322 -10.68 -22.32 22.75
N THR A 323 -10.49 -23.51 22.16
CA THR A 323 -9.15 -23.98 21.74
C THR A 323 -8.54 -23.08 20.65
N VAL A 324 -9.35 -22.71 19.63
CA VAL A 324 -8.89 -21.85 18.53
C VAL A 324 -8.67 -20.42 19.01
N PHE A 325 -9.56 -19.90 19.84
CA PHE A 325 -9.48 -18.56 20.40
C PHE A 325 -8.20 -18.38 21.22
N LYS A 326 -7.91 -19.31 22.16
CA LYS A 326 -6.66 -19.28 22.96
C LYS A 326 -5.38 -19.39 22.14
N LYS A 327 -5.45 -20.00 20.95
CA LYS A 327 -4.28 -20.13 20.07
C LYS A 327 -3.99 -18.87 19.25
N LEU A 328 -5.00 -18.07 18.96
CA LEU A 328 -4.93 -16.90 18.05
C LEU A 328 -4.98 -15.56 18.81
N CYS A 329 -5.35 -15.56 20.08
CA CYS A 329 -5.31 -14.44 21.03
C CYS A 329 -4.26 -14.69 22.11
#